data_d4259d9ebc633b26a21b6ec50ba3636f
#
_entry.id   d4259d9ebc633b26a21b6ec50ba3636f
#
_cell.length_a   1.000
_cell.length_b   1.000
_cell.length_c   1.000
_cell.angle_alpha   90.00
_cell.angle_beta   90.00
_cell.angle_gamma   90.00
#
_symmetry.space_group_name_H-M   'P 1'
#
loop_
_entity.id
_entity.type
_entity.pdbx_description
1 polymer ?
#
loop_
_entity_poly.entity_id
_entity_poly.type
_entity_poly.pdbx_seq_one_letter_code
_entity_poly.pdbx_strand_id
1 'polypeptide(L)'
;PQFFHTAGPDRIQQTLPNFGGMGDDIPRQYNAFLNFDDPNGYRINAVQRATIEDWFAEFESVFYDDLWLDPVNGYRKYLNTRDFIDYFHLHNLAKQGDSMLVSLFPWVSSGERKLHIGPIWDYNLGAYTSDATSGVFYRDDRLWFPRLFQDPDFMREYIDRWYELRRGPFSTANMRTLAN
;
A
#
# COMPACT_ATOMS: atom_id res chain seq x y z
N PRO A 1 13.92 -3.69 10.07
CA PRO A 1 12.79 -3.13 9.36
C PRO A 1 12.50 -1.73 9.87
N GLN A 2 12.10 -0.83 9.00
CA GLN A 2 11.68 0.53 9.35
C GLN A 2 10.20 0.61 9.06
N PHE A 3 9.39 0.87 10.09
CA PHE A 3 7.95 0.93 10.01
C PHE A 3 7.48 2.39 9.96
N PHE A 4 6.45 2.65 9.19
CA PHE A 4 5.79 3.94 9.04
C PHE A 4 4.30 3.75 9.26
N HIS A 5 3.61 4.80 9.71
CA HIS A 5 2.16 4.81 9.75
C HIS A 5 1.62 6.19 9.35
N THR A 6 0.35 6.27 9.04
CA THR A 6 -0.24 7.45 8.41
C THR A 6 -0.82 8.49 9.39
N ALA A 7 -0.68 8.33 10.73
CA ALA A 7 -1.22 9.24 11.72
C ALA A 7 -0.19 9.70 12.76
N GLY A 8 -0.08 11.00 13.07
CA GLY A 8 0.75 11.54 14.16
C GLY A 8 1.49 12.85 13.84
N PRO A 9 2.21 13.45 14.82
CA PRO A 9 2.83 14.77 14.68
C PRO A 9 4.15 14.78 13.89
N ASP A 10 4.82 13.62 13.71
CA ASP A 10 6.14 13.51 13.06
C ASP A 10 5.98 13.18 11.57
N ARG A 11 5.40 14.09 10.82
CA ARG A 11 4.99 13.85 9.44
C ARG A 11 6.14 14.00 8.47
N ILE A 12 6.38 12.99 7.62
CA ILE A 12 6.98 13.20 6.31
C ILE A 12 5.85 13.77 5.44
N GLN A 13 6.00 15.03 5.06
CA GLN A 13 5.08 15.60 4.08
C GLN A 13 5.50 15.08 2.71
N GLN A 14 4.90 14.00 2.26
CA GLN A 14 4.93 13.66 0.85
C GLN A 14 4.05 14.67 0.12
N THR A 15 4.67 15.73 -0.36
CA THR A 15 4.13 16.47 -1.48
C THR A 15 4.33 15.54 -2.68
N LEU A 16 3.28 14.81 -3.04
CA LEU A 16 3.24 14.20 -4.37
C LEU A 16 3.54 15.32 -5.36
N PRO A 17 4.60 15.20 -6.19
CA PRO A 17 4.91 16.22 -7.16
C PRO A 17 3.66 16.51 -7.97
N ASN A 18 3.48 17.77 -8.33
CA ASN A 18 2.39 18.20 -9.22
C ASN A 18 2.70 17.65 -10.61
N PHE A 19 2.39 16.39 -10.87
CA PHE A 19 2.50 15.81 -12.21
C PHE A 19 1.39 16.37 -13.09
N GLY A 20 1.65 17.57 -13.61
CA GLY A 20 0.92 18.07 -14.76
C GLY A 20 1.42 17.31 -15.98
N GLY A 21 0.65 16.34 -16.46
CA GLY A 21 0.97 15.71 -17.74
C GLY A 21 0.33 14.36 -18.02
N MET A 22 -0.17 13.66 -17.04
CA MET A 22 -1.01 12.49 -17.30
C MET A 22 -2.45 12.79 -16.89
N GLY A 23 -3.37 12.58 -17.83
CA GLY A 23 -4.77 12.90 -17.84
C GLY A 23 -5.40 13.24 -16.50
N ASP A 24 -6.26 14.23 -16.50
CA ASP A 24 -6.90 14.86 -15.35
C ASP A 24 -7.70 13.90 -14.42
N ASP A 25 -7.59 12.61 -14.61
CA ASP A 25 -8.43 11.57 -14.01
C ASP A 25 -7.82 10.84 -12.78
N ILE A 26 -6.59 11.16 -12.38
CA ILE A 26 -6.07 10.63 -11.10
C ILE A 26 -6.54 11.56 -9.98
N PRO A 27 -7.45 11.13 -9.11
CA PRO A 27 -7.92 11.96 -8.03
C PRO A 27 -6.75 12.37 -7.12
N ARG A 28 -6.40 13.65 -7.10
CA ARG A 28 -5.39 14.26 -6.22
C ARG A 28 -5.85 14.33 -4.76
N GLN A 29 -6.71 13.42 -4.30
CA GLN A 29 -7.52 13.68 -3.12
C GLN A 29 -6.84 13.40 -1.77
N TYR A 30 -5.68 12.74 -1.74
CA TYR A 30 -5.12 12.42 -0.44
C TYR A 30 -3.61 12.61 -0.42
N ASN A 31 -3.17 13.71 0.17
CA ASN A 31 -1.82 13.80 0.69
C ASN A 31 -1.71 12.82 1.85
N ALA A 32 -1.21 11.63 1.60
CA ALA A 32 -0.87 10.71 2.65
C ALA A 32 0.43 11.20 3.32
N PHE A 33 0.40 11.34 4.64
CA PHE A 33 1.59 11.63 5.41
C PHE A 33 2.06 10.32 6.02
N LEU A 34 3.32 9.95 5.78
CA LEU A 34 3.96 8.84 6.46
C LEU A 34 4.66 9.36 7.72
N ASN A 35 4.44 8.68 8.83
CA ASN A 35 5.13 8.96 10.08
C ASN A 35 6.19 7.88 10.33
N PHE A 36 7.27 8.27 11.00
CA PHE A 36 8.27 7.31 11.45
C PHE A 36 7.75 6.59 12.70
N ASP A 37 7.64 5.28 12.63
CA ASP A 37 7.19 4.45 13.74
C ASP A 37 8.36 3.66 14.35
N ASP A 38 9.20 3.04 13.52
CA ASP A 38 10.43 2.38 13.98
C ASP A 38 11.58 2.61 12.98
N PRO A 39 12.62 3.36 13.37
CA PRO A 39 12.71 4.16 14.58
C PRO A 39 11.72 5.32 14.60
N ASN A 40 11.09 5.58 15.73
CA ASN A 40 10.12 6.66 15.84
C ASN A 40 10.76 8.05 15.68
N GLY A 41 9.94 9.08 15.43
CA GLY A 41 10.40 10.42 15.12
C GLY A 41 11.31 11.06 16.17
N TYR A 42 11.24 10.62 17.44
CA TYR A 42 12.11 11.10 18.51
C TYR A 42 13.47 10.37 18.56
N ARG A 43 13.57 9.18 18.00
CA ARG A 43 14.79 8.34 18.01
C ARG A 43 15.54 8.35 16.70
N ILE A 44 14.86 8.66 15.61
CA ILE A 44 15.48 8.72 14.29
C ILE A 44 16.49 9.89 14.24
N ASN A 45 17.71 9.60 13.84
CA ASN A 45 18.68 10.66 13.63
C ASN A 45 18.53 11.29 12.21
N ALA A 46 19.17 12.45 12.01
CA ALA A 46 19.05 13.20 10.76
C ALA A 46 19.52 12.40 9.52
N VAL A 47 20.55 11.57 9.66
CA VAL A 47 21.07 10.75 8.55
C VAL A 47 20.07 9.65 8.18
N GLN A 48 19.52 8.97 9.17
CA GLN A 48 18.48 7.94 8.94
C GLN A 48 17.25 8.55 8.28
N ARG A 49 16.79 9.71 8.78
CA ARG A 49 15.64 10.43 8.23
C ARG A 49 15.89 10.78 6.75
N ALA A 50 17.02 11.44 6.46
CA ALA A 50 17.36 11.82 5.09
C ALA A 50 17.44 10.60 4.16
N THR A 51 18.07 9.50 4.62
CA THR A 51 18.17 8.26 3.84
C THR A 51 16.80 7.71 3.44
N ILE A 52 15.82 7.78 4.33
CA ILE A 52 14.46 7.28 4.09
C ILE A 52 13.71 8.25 3.18
N GLU A 53 13.79 9.54 3.45
CA GLU A 53 13.15 10.58 2.62
C GLU A 53 13.67 10.54 1.19
N ASP A 54 15.00 10.42 1.00
CA ASP A 54 15.64 10.29 -0.32
C ASP A 54 15.18 9.01 -1.03
N TRP A 55 15.05 7.89 -0.29
CA TRP A 55 14.57 6.62 -0.86
C TRP A 55 13.12 6.73 -1.33
N PHE A 56 12.24 7.35 -0.54
CA PHE A 56 10.85 7.58 -0.96
C PHE A 56 10.76 8.54 -2.15
N ALA A 57 11.56 9.60 -2.16
CA ALA A 57 11.62 10.53 -3.27
C ALA A 57 12.08 9.83 -4.57
N GLU A 58 13.09 8.95 -4.50
CA GLU A 58 13.54 8.13 -5.62
C GLU A 58 12.43 7.18 -6.10
N PHE A 59 11.81 6.45 -5.18
CA PHE A 59 10.71 5.55 -5.48
C PHE A 59 9.56 6.27 -6.19
N GLU A 60 9.05 7.35 -5.62
CA GLU A 60 7.92 8.08 -6.19
C GLU A 60 8.27 8.77 -7.49
N SER A 61 9.50 9.26 -7.64
CA SER A 61 9.99 9.78 -8.91
C SER A 61 9.87 8.75 -10.03
N VAL A 62 10.31 7.51 -9.78
CA VAL A 62 10.18 6.40 -10.75
C VAL A 62 8.73 5.96 -10.90
N PHE A 63 8.00 5.85 -9.80
CA PHE A 63 6.62 5.36 -9.80
C PHE A 63 5.67 6.26 -10.60
N TYR A 64 5.92 7.56 -10.64
CA TYR A 64 5.10 8.53 -11.36
C TYR A 64 5.70 8.99 -12.70
N ASP A 65 6.87 8.46 -13.09
CA ASP A 65 7.48 8.70 -14.40
C ASP A 65 6.73 7.96 -15.52
N ASP A 66 7.00 8.36 -16.77
CA ASP A 66 6.44 7.70 -17.96
C ASP A 66 6.98 6.27 -18.15
N LEU A 67 8.20 6.00 -17.65
CA LEU A 67 8.87 4.69 -17.72
C LEU A 67 8.62 3.82 -16.48
N TRP A 68 7.63 4.12 -15.67
CA TRP A 68 7.34 3.40 -14.44
C TRP A 68 7.14 1.89 -14.59
N LEU A 69 6.72 1.44 -15.76
CA LEU A 69 6.55 0.01 -16.10
C LEU A 69 7.82 -0.66 -16.66
N ASP A 70 8.96 0.06 -16.70
CA ASP A 70 10.21 -0.55 -17.15
C ASP A 70 10.52 -1.79 -16.29
N PRO A 71 10.80 -2.97 -16.92
CA PRO A 71 10.95 -4.22 -16.18
C PRO A 71 12.18 -4.26 -15.27
N VAL A 72 13.16 -3.39 -15.48
CA VAL A 72 14.42 -3.37 -14.72
C VAL A 72 14.47 -2.18 -13.76
N ASN A 73 14.10 -0.99 -14.24
CA ASN A 73 14.23 0.26 -13.51
C ASN A 73 12.92 0.86 -13.03
N GLY A 74 11.78 0.27 -13.42
CA GLY A 74 10.46 0.71 -13.04
C GLY A 74 10.13 0.42 -11.56
N TYR A 75 8.88 0.66 -11.18
CA TYR A 75 8.43 0.62 -9.79
C TYR A 75 8.64 -0.73 -9.09
N ARG A 76 8.67 -1.83 -9.84
CA ARG A 76 8.84 -3.20 -9.31
C ARG A 76 10.22 -3.42 -8.66
N LYS A 77 11.18 -2.55 -8.96
CA LYS A 77 12.47 -2.49 -8.26
C LYS A 77 12.30 -2.09 -6.79
N TYR A 78 11.33 -1.24 -6.51
CA TYR A 78 11.13 -0.61 -5.19
C TYR A 78 10.02 -1.25 -4.36
N LEU A 79 9.14 -2.03 -4.96
CA LEU A 79 7.90 -2.46 -4.35
C LEU A 79 7.77 -3.97 -4.34
N ASN A 80 7.39 -4.55 -3.19
CA ASN A 80 7.01 -5.95 -3.12
C ASN A 80 5.54 -6.08 -3.55
N THR A 81 5.31 -6.32 -4.84
CA THR A 81 3.97 -6.39 -5.43
C THR A 81 3.10 -7.45 -4.78
N ARG A 82 3.69 -8.57 -4.34
CA ARG A 82 2.96 -9.65 -3.69
C ARG A 82 2.33 -9.22 -2.37
N ASP A 83 3.07 -8.50 -1.54
CA ASP A 83 2.56 -8.00 -0.26
C ASP A 83 1.40 -7.01 -0.48
N PHE A 84 1.54 -6.13 -1.48
CA PHE A 84 0.49 -5.17 -1.83
C PHE A 84 -0.78 -5.86 -2.31
N ILE A 85 -0.65 -6.90 -3.13
CA ILE A 85 -1.76 -7.70 -3.62
C ILE A 85 -2.45 -8.42 -2.46
N ASP A 86 -1.70 -9.09 -1.59
CA ASP A 86 -2.25 -9.84 -0.47
C ASP A 86 -2.93 -8.91 0.55
N TYR A 87 -2.31 -7.76 0.84
CA TYR A 87 -2.90 -6.74 1.70
C TYR A 87 -4.21 -6.22 1.12
N PHE A 88 -4.26 -5.93 -0.19
CA PHE A 88 -5.46 -5.43 -0.83
C PHE A 88 -6.59 -6.47 -0.86
N HIS A 89 -6.27 -7.76 -1.05
CA HIS A 89 -7.27 -8.83 -0.93
C HIS A 89 -7.88 -8.91 0.47
N LEU A 90 -7.06 -8.82 1.52
CA LEU A 90 -7.53 -8.82 2.91
C LEU A 90 -8.38 -7.59 3.21
N HIS A 91 -7.93 -6.42 2.77
CA HIS A 91 -8.65 -5.16 2.88
C HIS A 91 -10.03 -5.24 2.21
N ASN A 92 -10.10 -5.73 0.98
CA ASN A 92 -11.35 -5.90 0.26
C ASN A 92 -12.28 -6.91 0.93
N LEU A 93 -11.75 -8.03 1.41
CA LEU A 93 -12.53 -9.06 2.10
C LEU A 93 -13.14 -8.52 3.40
N ALA A 94 -12.34 -7.81 4.18
CA ALA A 94 -12.76 -7.29 5.48
C ALA A 94 -13.55 -5.98 5.38
N LYS A 95 -13.46 -5.25 4.26
CA LYS A 95 -14.05 -3.90 4.11
C LYS A 95 -13.60 -2.92 5.19
N GLN A 96 -12.31 -3.03 5.57
CA GLN A 96 -11.74 -2.18 6.61
C GLN A 96 -11.53 -0.74 6.10
N GLY A 97 -12.32 0.20 6.63
CA GLY A 97 -12.36 1.59 6.17
C GLY A 97 -11.09 2.38 6.43
N ASP A 98 -10.36 2.06 7.49
CA ASP A 98 -9.18 2.81 7.95
C ASP A 98 -7.85 2.21 7.47
N SER A 99 -7.85 0.98 6.96
CA SER A 99 -6.63 0.27 6.59
C SER A 99 -5.79 0.93 5.50
N MET A 100 -6.39 1.82 4.71
CA MET A 100 -5.71 2.60 3.67
C MET A 100 -5.51 4.07 4.08
N LEU A 101 -5.81 4.45 5.31
CA LEU A 101 -5.75 5.82 5.81
C LEU A 101 -4.85 5.95 7.05
N VAL A 102 -5.25 5.35 8.15
CA VAL A 102 -4.61 5.51 9.46
C VAL A 102 -4.04 4.22 10.02
N SER A 103 -4.54 3.08 9.55
CA SER A 103 -4.10 1.74 9.99
C SER A 103 -3.22 1.04 8.94
N LEU A 104 -2.43 1.81 8.22
CA LEU A 104 -1.50 1.33 7.21
C LEU A 104 -0.07 1.46 7.73
N PHE A 105 0.68 0.36 7.70
CA PHE A 105 2.06 0.28 8.15
C PHE A 105 2.99 -0.22 7.04
N PRO A 106 3.40 0.65 6.11
CA PRO A 106 4.44 0.29 5.15
C PRO A 106 5.80 0.24 5.83
N TRP A 107 6.68 -0.60 5.34
CA TRP A 107 8.04 -0.69 5.83
C TRP A 107 9.03 -1.03 4.71
N VAL A 108 10.27 -0.57 4.85
CA VAL A 108 11.34 -0.86 3.90
C VAL A 108 12.32 -1.85 4.50
N SER A 109 12.56 -2.94 3.78
CA SER A 109 13.57 -3.93 4.14
C SER A 109 14.97 -3.36 3.92
N SER A 110 15.84 -3.45 4.91
CA SER A 110 17.24 -3.02 4.77
C SER A 110 18.05 -3.90 3.81
N GLY A 111 17.64 -5.17 3.60
CA GLY A 111 18.30 -6.10 2.70
C GLY A 111 17.89 -5.90 1.24
N GLU A 112 16.61 -6.02 0.95
CA GLU A 112 16.08 -5.91 -0.41
C GLU A 112 15.84 -4.48 -0.86
N ARG A 113 15.75 -3.53 0.08
CA ARG A 113 15.38 -2.13 -0.16
C ARG A 113 14.03 -1.98 -0.89
N LYS A 114 13.12 -2.90 -0.64
CA LYS A 114 11.76 -2.86 -1.15
C LYS A 114 10.78 -2.39 -0.10
N LEU A 115 9.77 -1.67 -0.55
CA LEU A 115 8.62 -1.29 0.23
C LEU A 115 7.69 -2.50 0.37
N HIS A 116 7.39 -2.83 1.57
CA HIS A 116 6.40 -3.81 1.99
C HIS A 116 5.20 -3.10 2.63
N ILE A 117 4.09 -3.78 2.74
CA ILE A 117 2.88 -3.27 3.36
C ILE A 117 2.37 -4.28 4.40
N GLY A 118 1.99 -3.77 5.57
CA GLY A 118 1.60 -4.58 6.71
C GLY A 118 2.46 -4.29 7.94
N PRO A 119 2.15 -4.85 9.10
CA PRO A 119 1.17 -5.92 9.35
C PRO A 119 -0.29 -5.46 9.19
N ILE A 120 -1.20 -6.43 9.22
CA ILE A 120 -2.63 -6.17 9.35
C ILE A 120 -2.89 -5.59 10.74
N TRP A 121 -3.55 -4.44 10.79
CA TRP A 121 -3.73 -3.70 12.02
C TRP A 121 -5.14 -3.12 12.15
N ASP A 122 -5.66 -3.08 13.40
CA ASP A 122 -6.88 -2.38 13.80
C ASP A 122 -8.16 -2.79 13.05
N TYR A 123 -8.29 -4.08 12.77
CA TYR A 123 -9.45 -4.63 12.06
C TYR A 123 -10.69 -4.80 12.97
N ASN A 124 -10.56 -4.55 14.28
CA ASN A 124 -11.64 -4.73 15.25
C ASN A 124 -12.74 -3.65 15.18
N LEU A 125 -12.42 -2.44 14.72
CA LEU A 125 -13.41 -1.35 14.63
C LEU A 125 -13.93 -1.11 13.21
N GLY A 126 -13.09 -1.23 12.21
CA GLY A 126 -13.42 -0.85 10.83
C GLY A 126 -13.83 -2.02 9.94
N ALA A 127 -13.44 -3.25 10.29
CA ALA A 127 -13.72 -4.41 9.46
C ALA A 127 -15.18 -4.86 9.57
N TYR A 128 -15.75 -5.28 8.41
CA TYR A 128 -17.13 -5.82 8.30
C TYR A 128 -18.25 -4.87 8.75
N THR A 129 -17.95 -3.59 8.98
CA THR A 129 -18.92 -2.59 9.42
C THR A 129 -19.52 -1.79 8.26
N SER A 130 -18.85 -1.76 7.12
CA SER A 130 -19.33 -1.09 5.93
C SER A 130 -20.22 -1.99 5.07
N ASP A 131 -20.96 -1.38 4.15
CA ASP A 131 -21.86 -2.07 3.26
C ASP A 131 -21.20 -3.25 2.53
N ALA A 132 -21.68 -4.46 2.81
CA ALA A 132 -21.20 -5.68 2.17
C ALA A 132 -21.48 -5.74 0.66
N THR A 133 -22.33 -4.84 0.14
CA THR A 133 -22.66 -4.74 -1.28
C THR A 133 -21.64 -3.95 -2.08
N SER A 134 -20.73 -3.22 -1.43
CA SER A 134 -19.69 -2.48 -2.13
C SER A 134 -18.81 -3.41 -2.96
N GLY A 135 -18.46 -2.96 -4.16
CA GLY A 135 -17.80 -3.76 -5.18
C GLY A 135 -16.45 -4.36 -4.78
N VAL A 136 -15.82 -5.02 -5.73
CA VAL A 136 -14.56 -5.76 -5.55
C VAL A 136 -13.38 -4.85 -5.20
N PHE A 137 -13.43 -3.59 -5.59
CA PHE A 137 -12.36 -2.61 -5.35
C PHE A 137 -12.82 -1.61 -4.29
N TYR A 138 -12.64 -1.97 -3.03
CA TYR A 138 -12.98 -1.10 -1.93
C TYR A 138 -11.79 -0.20 -1.57
N ARG A 139 -11.95 1.12 -1.75
CA ARG A 139 -10.92 2.15 -1.50
C ARG A 139 -9.62 1.95 -2.29
N ASP A 140 -9.74 1.56 -3.55
CA ASP A 140 -8.65 1.52 -4.52
C ASP A 140 -8.16 2.92 -4.94
N ASP A 141 -8.87 3.96 -4.55
CA ASP A 141 -8.56 5.37 -4.77
C ASP A 141 -7.46 5.92 -3.84
N ARG A 142 -6.81 5.06 -3.04
CA ARG A 142 -5.87 5.49 -2.00
C ARG A 142 -4.42 5.17 -2.34
N LEU A 143 -3.51 6.06 -1.89
CA LEU A 143 -2.05 5.90 -1.98
C LEU A 143 -1.60 5.54 -3.40
N TRP A 144 -0.85 4.45 -3.54
CA TRP A 144 -0.27 3.98 -4.79
C TRP A 144 -1.20 3.05 -5.59
N PHE A 145 -2.29 2.56 -4.98
CA PHE A 145 -3.20 1.60 -5.60
C PHE A 145 -3.85 2.08 -6.88
N PRO A 146 -4.30 3.36 -7.02
CA PRO A 146 -4.89 3.84 -8.27
C PRO A 146 -3.96 3.66 -9.47
N ARG A 147 -2.64 3.83 -9.25
CA ARG A 147 -1.67 3.65 -10.31
C ARG A 147 -1.26 2.20 -10.48
N LEU A 148 -1.11 1.44 -9.40
CA LEU A 148 -0.79 0.01 -9.47
C LEU A 148 -1.82 -0.75 -10.31
N PHE A 149 -3.11 -0.45 -10.17
CA PHE A 149 -4.17 -1.07 -10.97
C PHE A 149 -4.20 -0.63 -12.44
N GLN A 150 -3.40 0.36 -12.84
CA GLN A 150 -3.17 0.69 -14.25
C GLN A 150 -2.09 -0.20 -14.89
N ASP A 151 -1.28 -0.92 -14.10
CA ASP A 151 -0.36 -1.92 -14.63
C ASP A 151 -1.11 -3.20 -14.98
N PRO A 152 -1.17 -3.62 -16.27
CA PRO A 152 -1.85 -4.86 -16.66
C PRO A 152 -1.25 -6.10 -16.02
N ASP A 153 0.05 -6.10 -15.74
CA ASP A 153 0.73 -7.23 -15.11
C ASP A 153 0.38 -7.30 -13.62
N PHE A 154 0.32 -6.17 -12.92
CA PHE A 154 -0.15 -6.13 -11.54
C PHE A 154 -1.61 -6.60 -11.43
N MET A 155 -2.47 -6.15 -12.34
CA MET A 155 -3.87 -6.58 -12.39
C MET A 155 -3.98 -8.09 -12.63
N ARG A 156 -3.17 -8.65 -13.54
CA ARG A 156 -3.14 -10.10 -13.78
C ARG A 156 -2.69 -10.86 -12.53
N GLU A 157 -1.59 -10.43 -11.89
CA GLU A 157 -1.11 -11.03 -10.65
C GLU A 157 -2.15 -10.96 -9.53
N TYR A 158 -2.88 -9.85 -9.42
CA TYR A 158 -3.98 -9.67 -8.48
C TYR A 158 -5.11 -10.69 -8.72
N ILE A 159 -5.53 -10.86 -9.96
CA ILE A 159 -6.57 -11.82 -10.34
C ILE A 159 -6.11 -13.26 -10.07
N ASP A 160 -4.91 -13.61 -10.51
CA ASP A 160 -4.35 -14.95 -10.32
C ASP A 160 -4.23 -15.29 -8.83
N ARG A 161 -3.78 -14.31 -8.03
CA ARG A 161 -3.68 -14.45 -6.58
C ARG A 161 -5.04 -14.68 -5.91
N TRP A 162 -6.08 -14.01 -6.36
CA TRP A 162 -7.43 -14.25 -5.88
C TRP A 162 -7.84 -15.72 -6.08
N TYR A 163 -7.63 -16.27 -7.28
CA TYR A 163 -7.95 -17.66 -7.55
C TYR A 163 -7.09 -18.64 -6.73
N GLU A 164 -5.84 -18.31 -6.48
CA GLU A 164 -4.97 -19.08 -5.58
C GLU A 164 -5.53 -19.08 -4.16
N LEU A 165 -5.85 -17.92 -3.60
CA LEU A 165 -6.41 -17.77 -2.27
C LEU A 165 -7.76 -18.48 -2.14
N ARG A 166 -8.60 -18.45 -3.16
CA ARG A 166 -9.91 -19.14 -3.19
C ARG A 166 -9.79 -20.66 -3.21
N ARG A 167 -8.69 -21.21 -3.69
CA ARG A 167 -8.40 -22.67 -3.58
C ARG A 167 -7.77 -23.07 -2.25
N GLY A 168 -7.31 -22.11 -1.46
CA GLY A 168 -6.61 -22.30 -0.19
C GLY A 168 -7.30 -21.59 0.98
N PRO A 169 -6.62 -20.64 1.62
CA PRO A 169 -7.10 -20.01 2.86
C PRO A 169 -8.47 -19.33 2.73
N PHE A 170 -8.79 -18.76 1.58
CA PHE A 170 -10.09 -18.10 1.34
C PHE A 170 -11.13 -19.05 0.72
N SER A 171 -10.91 -20.36 0.74
CA SER A 171 -11.93 -21.31 0.31
C SER A 171 -13.18 -21.21 1.19
N THR A 172 -14.35 -21.49 0.60
CA THR A 172 -15.63 -21.42 1.35
C THR A 172 -15.61 -22.36 2.57
N ALA A 173 -14.96 -23.52 2.46
CA ALA A 173 -14.84 -24.46 3.57
C ALA A 173 -14.03 -23.86 4.73
N ASN A 174 -12.84 -23.32 4.44
CA ASN A 174 -11.99 -22.70 5.46
C ASN A 174 -12.66 -21.47 6.10
N MET A 175 -13.27 -20.61 5.30
CA MET A 175 -13.95 -19.42 5.82
C MET A 175 -15.12 -19.78 6.75
N ARG A 176 -15.87 -20.82 6.43
CA ARG A 176 -16.93 -21.32 7.32
C ARG A 176 -16.38 -21.92 8.62
N THR A 177 -15.25 -22.62 8.56
CA THR A 177 -14.62 -23.18 9.76
C THR A 177 -14.13 -22.09 10.70
N LEU A 178 -13.62 -20.98 10.16
CA LEU A 178 -13.14 -19.85 10.96
C LEU A 178 -14.28 -19.03 11.57
N ALA A 179 -15.46 -19.06 10.98
CA ALA A 179 -16.63 -18.31 11.43
C ALA A 179 -17.47 -19.03 12.52
N ASN A 180 -17.17 -20.31 12.80
CA ASN A 180 -17.84 -21.13 13.83
C ASN A 180 -16.95 -21.30 15.07
#